data_426c7b824b23d2bfb025774def2659f0
#
_entry.id   426c7b824b23d2bfb025774def2659f0
#
_cell.length_a   1.000
_cell.length_b   1.000
_cell.length_c   1.000
_cell.angle_alpha   90.00
_cell.angle_beta   90.00
_cell.angle_gamma   90.00
#
_symmetry.space_group_name_H-M   'P 1'
#
loop_
_entity.id
_entity.type
_entity.pdbx_description
1 polymer ?
#
loop_
_entity_poly.entity_id
_entity_poly.type
_entity_poly.pdbx_seq_one_letter_code
_entity_poly.pdbx_strand_id
1 'polypeptide(L)'
;MQLLKPHILFVDDDSHFLDGIRRMLNGHRNRWEMTFVTSVDEALKQVESGKVDTIISDVMLPGKGGFDLLKEISDLDAARHVPVILMTGAEERDFKRRALDLGATDLLSKPIDPEDLIARLRNALRLKAYQDEIFAHNEILEQKVQERTSALNASRLDLIWRLAKIAEFRDEDTGNHILRVGSFSRVLAEAMGLSCDRADMLFITSPLHDIGKIGIPDKILLKPGKLNPQEWTAMKQHCALGAQILRHDAWLLPPSLVADMQGLRSGADETDNPLLRMASTIALAHHEWWDGTGYPKGLSGEAIPLEARIVAVADVYDALFSVRPYKVALPEEMVLAIMKQKVEKHFDPEVYEAFEKSIERLTAIRIKLADRIVPKDERDDLDEENVLHR
;
A
#
# COMPACT_ATOMS: atom_id res chain seq x y z
N MET A 1 -34.09 -15.16 4.97
CA MET A 1 -33.42 -15.22 3.65
C MET A 1 -34.01 -16.45 2.93
N GLN A 2 -34.86 -16.27 1.91
CA GLN A 2 -35.27 -17.38 1.08
C GLN A 2 -34.02 -17.90 0.37
N LEU A 3 -33.64 -19.15 0.61
CA LEU A 3 -32.58 -19.79 -0.15
C LEU A 3 -33.02 -19.78 -1.63
N LEU A 4 -32.33 -19.02 -2.44
CA LEU A 4 -32.51 -19.04 -3.90
C LEU A 4 -32.33 -20.51 -4.34
N LYS A 5 -33.28 -21.02 -5.15
CA LYS A 5 -33.18 -22.37 -5.68
C LYS A 5 -32.04 -22.39 -6.71
N PRO A 6 -31.15 -23.37 -6.69
CA PRO A 6 -30.17 -23.52 -7.76
C PRO A 6 -30.84 -23.59 -9.12
N HIS A 7 -30.25 -22.88 -10.09
CA HIS A 7 -30.77 -22.77 -11.46
C HIS A 7 -29.96 -23.63 -12.42
N ILE A 8 -30.67 -24.56 -13.05
CA ILE A 8 -30.13 -25.57 -13.98
C ILE A 8 -30.59 -25.22 -15.40
N LEU A 9 -29.62 -25.09 -16.31
CA LEU A 9 -29.88 -24.84 -17.73
C LEU A 9 -29.69 -26.14 -18.55
N PHE A 10 -30.73 -26.54 -19.28
CA PHE A 10 -30.69 -27.66 -20.21
C PHE A 10 -30.64 -27.15 -21.64
N VAL A 11 -29.76 -27.73 -22.46
CA VAL A 11 -29.53 -27.36 -23.87
C VAL A 11 -29.55 -28.59 -24.72
N ASP A 12 -30.57 -28.71 -25.61
CA ASP A 12 -30.71 -29.82 -26.56
C ASP A 12 -31.62 -29.37 -27.70
N ASP A 13 -31.28 -29.62 -28.94
CA ASP A 13 -32.09 -29.21 -30.10
C ASP A 13 -33.41 -30.03 -30.25
N ASP A 14 -33.48 -31.18 -29.62
CA ASP A 14 -34.71 -31.99 -29.58
C ASP A 14 -35.63 -31.52 -28.43
N SER A 15 -36.66 -30.74 -28.79
CA SER A 15 -37.67 -30.28 -27.84
C SER A 15 -38.43 -31.42 -27.16
N HIS A 16 -38.64 -32.56 -27.82
CA HIS A 16 -39.30 -33.74 -27.22
C HIS A 16 -38.41 -34.37 -26.15
N PHE A 17 -37.11 -34.40 -26.38
CA PHE A 17 -36.16 -34.88 -25.38
C PHE A 17 -36.14 -33.93 -24.15
N LEU A 18 -36.09 -32.61 -24.37
CA LEU A 18 -36.22 -31.65 -23.28
C LEU A 18 -37.51 -31.77 -22.47
N ASP A 19 -38.65 -32.05 -23.15
CA ASP A 19 -39.92 -32.34 -22.48
C ASP A 19 -39.89 -33.64 -21.69
N GLY A 20 -39.12 -34.62 -22.17
CA GLY A 20 -38.82 -35.86 -21.43
C GLY A 20 -38.09 -35.56 -20.11
N ILE A 21 -36.99 -34.80 -20.19
CA ILE A 21 -36.21 -34.36 -19.00
C ILE A 21 -37.09 -33.56 -18.04
N ARG A 22 -37.91 -32.65 -18.56
CA ARG A 22 -38.81 -31.80 -17.75
C ARG A 22 -39.81 -32.67 -16.98
N ARG A 23 -40.37 -33.72 -17.58
CA ARG A 23 -41.27 -34.70 -16.91
C ARG A 23 -40.50 -35.52 -15.87
N MET A 24 -39.32 -36.00 -16.20
CA MET A 24 -38.46 -36.79 -15.34
C MET A 24 -38.11 -36.03 -14.06
N LEU A 25 -37.79 -34.75 -14.17
CA LEU A 25 -37.37 -33.90 -13.05
C LEU A 25 -38.54 -33.14 -12.37
N ASN A 26 -39.79 -33.41 -12.74
CA ASN A 26 -40.95 -32.68 -12.22
C ASN A 26 -41.06 -32.72 -10.68
N GLY A 27 -40.66 -33.83 -10.04
CA GLY A 27 -40.60 -33.96 -8.57
C GLY A 27 -39.58 -33.08 -7.89
N HIS A 28 -38.64 -32.46 -8.62
CA HIS A 28 -37.56 -31.63 -8.11
C HIS A 28 -37.78 -30.12 -8.28
N ARG A 29 -38.91 -29.67 -8.88
CA ARG A 29 -39.24 -28.24 -9.09
C ARG A 29 -39.28 -27.38 -7.82
N ASN A 30 -39.52 -28.04 -6.69
CA ASN A 30 -39.45 -27.32 -5.39
C ASN A 30 -38.03 -27.04 -4.91
N ARG A 31 -37.03 -27.76 -5.45
CA ARG A 31 -35.64 -27.70 -5.06
C ARG A 31 -34.77 -26.93 -6.08
N TRP A 32 -35.12 -27.03 -7.38
CA TRP A 32 -34.34 -26.51 -8.49
C TRP A 32 -35.21 -25.63 -9.39
N GLU A 33 -34.65 -24.54 -9.86
CA GLU A 33 -35.14 -23.78 -11.00
C GLU A 33 -34.55 -24.40 -12.28
N MET A 34 -35.32 -24.54 -13.34
CA MET A 34 -34.87 -25.23 -14.55
C MET A 34 -35.31 -24.45 -15.78
N THR A 35 -34.37 -24.11 -16.63
CA THR A 35 -34.58 -23.49 -17.94
C THR A 35 -34.14 -24.46 -19.03
N PHE A 36 -34.90 -24.49 -20.12
CA PHE A 36 -34.71 -25.42 -21.26
C PHE A 36 -34.60 -24.54 -22.51
N VAL A 37 -33.53 -24.69 -23.26
CA VAL A 37 -33.24 -23.94 -24.49
C VAL A 37 -32.82 -24.90 -25.60
N THR A 38 -33.00 -24.49 -26.86
CA THR A 38 -32.74 -25.34 -28.02
C THR A 38 -31.51 -24.97 -28.81
N SER A 39 -30.77 -23.96 -28.38
CA SER A 39 -29.56 -23.51 -29.07
C SER A 39 -28.49 -22.99 -28.10
N VAL A 40 -27.25 -23.01 -28.55
CA VAL A 40 -26.09 -22.42 -27.81
C VAL A 40 -26.25 -20.92 -27.60
N ASP A 41 -26.77 -20.20 -28.61
CA ASP A 41 -26.94 -18.73 -28.51
C ASP A 41 -28.00 -18.33 -27.46
N GLU A 42 -29.08 -19.17 -27.29
CA GLU A 42 -30.02 -18.99 -26.19
C GLU A 42 -29.39 -19.33 -24.83
N ALA A 43 -28.58 -20.37 -24.79
CA ALA A 43 -27.89 -20.77 -23.57
C ALA A 43 -26.94 -19.67 -23.08
N LEU A 44 -26.15 -19.08 -23.96
CA LEU A 44 -25.24 -18.00 -23.62
C LEU A 44 -25.96 -16.78 -23.05
N LYS A 45 -27.11 -16.36 -23.62
CA LYS A 45 -27.94 -15.29 -23.08
C LYS A 45 -28.42 -15.58 -21.65
N GLN A 46 -28.74 -16.84 -21.34
CA GLN A 46 -29.12 -17.21 -19.97
C GLN A 46 -27.91 -17.14 -19.02
N VAL A 47 -26.75 -17.60 -19.49
CA VAL A 47 -25.52 -17.60 -18.71
C VAL A 47 -25.05 -16.17 -18.42
N GLU A 48 -25.13 -15.25 -19.38
CA GLU A 48 -24.80 -13.83 -19.19
C GLU A 48 -25.67 -13.14 -18.12
N SER A 49 -26.85 -13.67 -17.83
CA SER A 49 -27.69 -13.18 -16.73
C SER A 49 -27.09 -13.41 -15.34
N GLY A 50 -26.03 -14.22 -15.22
CA GLY A 50 -25.33 -14.55 -13.98
C GLY A 50 -26.12 -15.41 -12.99
N LYS A 51 -27.23 -16.03 -13.43
CA LYS A 51 -28.13 -16.79 -12.54
C LYS A 51 -28.04 -18.31 -12.69
N VAL A 52 -27.24 -18.79 -13.65
CA VAL A 52 -27.13 -20.22 -13.93
C VAL A 52 -26.09 -20.88 -13.03
N ASP A 53 -26.47 -21.91 -12.30
CA ASP A 53 -25.58 -22.64 -11.38
C ASP A 53 -24.99 -23.91 -12.00
N THR A 54 -25.62 -24.51 -13.03
CA THR A 54 -25.06 -25.64 -13.79
C THR A 54 -25.73 -25.74 -15.15
N ILE A 55 -24.96 -26.23 -16.12
CA ILE A 55 -25.43 -26.42 -17.50
C ILE A 55 -25.35 -27.90 -17.86
N ILE A 56 -26.39 -28.40 -18.50
CA ILE A 56 -26.41 -29.71 -19.13
C ILE A 56 -26.68 -29.52 -20.62
N SER A 57 -25.70 -29.84 -21.46
CA SER A 57 -25.81 -29.62 -22.91
C SER A 57 -25.56 -30.88 -23.72
N ASP A 58 -26.34 -31.06 -24.77
CA ASP A 58 -25.93 -32.01 -25.79
C ASP A 58 -24.63 -31.61 -26.44
N VAL A 59 -23.80 -32.58 -26.76
CA VAL A 59 -22.58 -32.37 -27.54
C VAL A 59 -22.91 -32.04 -28.99
N MET A 60 -23.91 -32.67 -29.56
CA MET A 60 -24.30 -32.59 -30.98
C MET A 60 -25.49 -31.64 -31.15
N LEU A 61 -25.22 -30.33 -31.26
CA LEU A 61 -26.23 -29.32 -31.55
C LEU A 61 -26.02 -28.75 -32.97
N PRO A 62 -27.07 -28.33 -33.68
CA PRO A 62 -26.98 -27.71 -34.99
C PRO A 62 -26.22 -26.38 -34.94
N GLY A 63 -25.25 -26.22 -35.84
CA GLY A 63 -24.41 -25.03 -35.91
C GLY A 63 -23.26 -25.04 -34.89
N LYS A 64 -23.45 -24.42 -33.74
CA LYS A 64 -22.48 -24.47 -32.62
C LYS A 64 -22.80 -25.66 -31.71
N GLY A 65 -21.86 -26.55 -31.47
CA GLY A 65 -22.01 -27.71 -30.60
C GLY A 65 -21.78 -27.45 -29.12
N GLY A 66 -22.01 -28.47 -28.28
CA GLY A 66 -21.75 -28.39 -26.84
C GLY A 66 -20.28 -28.10 -26.48
N PHE A 67 -19.34 -28.46 -27.36
CA PHE A 67 -17.93 -28.09 -27.20
C PHE A 67 -17.68 -26.60 -27.46
N ASP A 68 -18.41 -26.00 -28.41
CA ASP A 68 -18.31 -24.54 -28.65
C ASP A 68 -18.91 -23.77 -27.48
N LEU A 69 -20.04 -24.23 -26.96
CA LEU A 69 -20.66 -23.70 -25.73
C LEU A 69 -19.66 -23.74 -24.56
N LEU A 70 -19.00 -24.88 -24.35
CA LEU A 70 -18.04 -25.05 -23.27
C LEU A 70 -16.86 -24.03 -23.39
N LYS A 71 -16.37 -23.84 -24.61
CA LYS A 71 -15.31 -22.86 -24.87
C LYS A 71 -15.77 -21.42 -24.64
N GLU A 72 -16.93 -21.04 -25.18
CA GLU A 72 -17.48 -19.70 -24.99
C GLU A 72 -17.77 -19.39 -23.53
N ILE A 73 -18.25 -20.37 -22.73
CA ILE A 73 -18.45 -20.23 -21.29
C ILE A 73 -17.13 -20.03 -20.55
N SER A 74 -16.06 -20.72 -20.95
CA SER A 74 -14.74 -20.59 -20.31
C SER A 74 -14.11 -19.20 -20.51
N ASP A 75 -14.50 -18.51 -21.60
CA ASP A 75 -14.04 -17.16 -21.94
C ASP A 75 -14.89 -16.06 -21.26
N LEU A 76 -16.05 -16.40 -20.68
CA LEU A 76 -16.93 -15.48 -19.96
C LEU A 76 -16.59 -15.46 -18.47
N ASP A 77 -16.06 -14.33 -17.97
CA ASP A 77 -15.73 -14.19 -16.54
C ASP A 77 -16.91 -14.50 -15.62
N ALA A 78 -18.11 -14.10 -15.99
CA ALA A 78 -19.33 -14.35 -15.21
C ALA A 78 -19.73 -15.84 -15.11
N ALA A 79 -19.21 -16.68 -16.00
CA ALA A 79 -19.59 -18.09 -16.11
C ALA A 79 -18.41 -19.05 -15.95
N ARG A 80 -17.22 -18.56 -15.76
CA ARG A 80 -15.98 -19.35 -15.69
C ARG A 80 -16.00 -20.49 -14.68
N HIS A 81 -16.89 -20.40 -13.68
CA HIS A 81 -17.04 -21.38 -12.61
C HIS A 81 -18.41 -22.11 -12.64
N VAL A 82 -19.13 -22.03 -13.76
CA VAL A 82 -20.39 -22.76 -13.91
C VAL A 82 -20.08 -24.19 -14.39
N PRO A 83 -20.38 -25.20 -13.61
CA PRO A 83 -20.16 -26.59 -14.01
C PRO A 83 -20.98 -26.95 -15.25
N VAL A 84 -20.33 -27.58 -16.23
CA VAL A 84 -20.96 -28.03 -17.48
C VAL A 84 -20.92 -29.56 -17.56
N ILE A 85 -22.06 -30.16 -17.69
CA ILE A 85 -22.24 -31.61 -17.95
C ILE A 85 -22.61 -31.77 -19.42
N LEU A 86 -21.82 -32.53 -20.17
CA LEU A 86 -22.13 -32.81 -21.57
C LEU A 86 -22.87 -34.15 -21.72
N MET A 87 -23.95 -34.14 -22.52
CA MET A 87 -24.71 -35.34 -22.88
C MET A 87 -24.21 -35.88 -24.23
N THR A 88 -23.98 -37.19 -24.32
CA THR A 88 -23.46 -37.80 -25.55
C THR A 88 -24.12 -39.15 -25.79
N GLY A 89 -24.40 -39.44 -27.07
CA GLY A 89 -24.86 -40.77 -27.53
C GLY A 89 -23.72 -41.71 -27.94
N ALA A 90 -22.48 -41.20 -28.01
CA ALA A 90 -21.32 -41.96 -28.53
C ALA A 90 -20.52 -42.58 -27.38
N GLU A 91 -20.25 -43.89 -27.47
CA GLU A 91 -19.31 -44.58 -26.57
C GLU A 91 -17.82 -44.35 -26.86
N GLU A 92 -17.49 -43.46 -27.78
CA GLU A 92 -16.11 -43.22 -28.20
C GLU A 92 -15.26 -42.63 -27.07
N ARG A 93 -14.20 -43.31 -26.69
CA ARG A 93 -13.25 -42.88 -25.65
C ARG A 93 -12.63 -41.54 -25.95
N ASP A 94 -12.41 -41.17 -27.19
CA ASP A 94 -11.82 -39.92 -27.62
C ASP A 94 -12.74 -38.70 -27.34
N PHE A 95 -14.05 -38.88 -27.43
CA PHE A 95 -15.04 -37.86 -27.08
C PHE A 95 -15.00 -37.51 -25.58
N LYS A 96 -14.98 -38.57 -24.76
CA LYS A 96 -14.94 -38.40 -23.30
C LYS A 96 -13.65 -37.62 -22.86
N ARG A 97 -12.53 -38.01 -23.43
CA ARG A 97 -11.26 -37.34 -23.15
C ARG A 97 -11.29 -35.87 -23.58
N ARG A 98 -11.73 -35.60 -24.82
CA ARG A 98 -11.81 -34.24 -25.37
C ARG A 98 -12.73 -33.34 -24.56
N ALA A 99 -13.87 -33.84 -24.09
CA ALA A 99 -14.78 -33.07 -23.24
C ALA A 99 -14.12 -32.63 -21.92
N LEU A 100 -13.44 -33.56 -21.25
CA LEU A 100 -12.73 -33.28 -20.00
C LEU A 100 -11.54 -32.33 -20.20
N ASP A 101 -10.76 -32.51 -21.30
CA ASP A 101 -9.65 -31.65 -21.67
C ASP A 101 -10.11 -30.22 -21.97
N LEU A 102 -11.33 -30.02 -22.45
CA LEU A 102 -11.98 -28.73 -22.69
C LEU A 102 -12.65 -28.13 -21.43
N GLY A 103 -12.62 -28.83 -20.29
CA GLY A 103 -13.14 -28.33 -19.02
C GLY A 103 -14.58 -28.72 -18.69
N ALA A 104 -15.16 -29.70 -19.40
CA ALA A 104 -16.44 -30.28 -18.95
C ALA A 104 -16.28 -30.86 -17.54
N THR A 105 -17.24 -30.57 -16.67
CA THR A 105 -17.22 -31.06 -15.28
C THR A 105 -17.56 -32.54 -15.23
N ASP A 106 -18.47 -33.00 -16.09
CA ASP A 106 -18.89 -34.41 -16.15
C ASP A 106 -19.53 -34.74 -17.52
N LEU A 107 -19.80 -36.02 -17.74
CA LEU A 107 -20.39 -36.54 -18.97
C LEU A 107 -21.56 -37.48 -18.64
N LEU A 108 -22.65 -37.39 -19.40
CA LEU A 108 -23.83 -38.21 -19.26
C LEU A 108 -24.15 -38.91 -20.59
N SER A 109 -24.27 -40.23 -20.56
CA SER A 109 -24.57 -41.00 -21.78
C SER A 109 -26.07 -41.07 -22.03
N LYS A 110 -26.50 -40.90 -23.29
CA LYS A 110 -27.87 -41.18 -23.75
C LYS A 110 -28.01 -42.68 -24.09
N PRO A 111 -29.10 -43.37 -23.69
CA PRO A 111 -30.28 -42.85 -23.01
C PRO A 111 -30.04 -42.52 -21.56
N ILE A 112 -30.66 -41.42 -21.07
CA ILE A 112 -30.40 -40.88 -19.74
C ILE A 112 -31.14 -41.71 -18.69
N ASP A 113 -30.41 -42.23 -17.73
CA ASP A 113 -30.95 -42.78 -16.50
C ASP A 113 -31.30 -41.65 -15.51
N PRO A 114 -32.55 -41.63 -14.96
CA PRO A 114 -32.97 -40.57 -14.04
C PRO A 114 -32.11 -40.45 -12.78
N GLU A 115 -31.65 -41.56 -12.22
CA GLU A 115 -30.88 -41.58 -10.97
C GLU A 115 -29.46 -41.07 -11.24
N ASP A 116 -28.86 -41.43 -12.38
CA ASP A 116 -27.54 -40.94 -12.79
C ASP A 116 -27.58 -39.45 -13.06
N LEU A 117 -28.58 -38.92 -13.78
CA LEU A 117 -28.76 -37.49 -14.00
C LEU A 117 -28.85 -36.72 -12.67
N ILE A 118 -29.71 -37.18 -11.75
CA ILE A 118 -29.91 -36.53 -10.46
C ILE A 118 -28.61 -36.53 -9.63
N ALA A 119 -27.86 -37.65 -9.64
CA ALA A 119 -26.60 -37.76 -8.91
C ALA A 119 -25.55 -36.77 -9.43
N ARG A 120 -25.41 -36.66 -10.77
CA ARG A 120 -24.47 -35.73 -11.41
C ARG A 120 -24.85 -34.25 -11.18
N LEU A 121 -26.15 -33.94 -11.30
CA LEU A 121 -26.64 -32.59 -10.97
C LEU A 121 -26.33 -32.19 -9.53
N ARG A 122 -26.56 -33.09 -8.56
CA ARG A 122 -26.22 -32.83 -7.15
C ARG A 122 -24.73 -32.57 -6.96
N ASN A 123 -23.87 -33.31 -7.65
CA ASN A 123 -22.44 -33.15 -7.58
C ASN A 123 -22.00 -31.82 -8.20
N ALA A 124 -22.52 -31.45 -9.38
CA ALA A 124 -22.25 -30.22 -10.06
C ALA A 124 -22.69 -28.99 -9.21
N LEU A 125 -23.90 -29.01 -8.69
CA LEU A 125 -24.43 -27.96 -7.83
C LEU A 125 -23.65 -27.83 -6.52
N ARG A 126 -23.19 -28.94 -5.94
CA ARG A 126 -22.32 -28.91 -4.76
C ARG A 126 -20.97 -28.33 -5.08
N LEU A 127 -20.39 -28.68 -6.24
CA LEU A 127 -19.13 -28.08 -6.69
C LEU A 127 -19.26 -26.57 -6.86
N LYS A 128 -20.31 -26.09 -7.53
CA LYS A 128 -20.62 -24.67 -7.69
C LYS A 128 -20.74 -23.96 -6.36
N ALA A 129 -21.49 -24.52 -5.42
CA ALA A 129 -21.66 -23.94 -4.08
C ALA A 129 -20.31 -23.77 -3.35
N TYR A 130 -19.42 -24.77 -3.41
CA TYR A 130 -18.07 -24.65 -2.82
C TYR A 130 -17.21 -23.61 -3.52
N GLN A 131 -17.29 -23.54 -4.85
CA GLN A 131 -16.54 -22.52 -5.61
C GLN A 131 -17.01 -21.12 -5.25
N ASP A 132 -18.31 -20.89 -5.16
CA ASP A 132 -18.88 -19.59 -4.77
C ASP A 132 -18.50 -19.21 -3.33
N GLU A 133 -18.51 -20.18 -2.40
CA GLU A 133 -18.09 -19.97 -1.02
C GLU A 133 -16.60 -19.57 -0.94
N ILE A 134 -15.74 -20.25 -1.70
CA ILE A 134 -14.31 -19.93 -1.76
C ILE A 134 -14.10 -18.52 -2.35
N PHE A 135 -14.83 -18.18 -3.41
CA PHE A 135 -14.73 -16.87 -4.05
C PHE A 135 -15.15 -15.75 -3.09
N ALA A 136 -16.30 -15.90 -2.45
CA ALA A 136 -16.79 -14.95 -1.45
C ALA A 136 -15.81 -14.82 -0.25
N HIS A 137 -15.21 -15.93 0.18
CA HIS A 137 -14.20 -15.90 1.24
C HIS A 137 -12.93 -15.16 0.82
N ASN A 138 -12.47 -15.36 -0.41
CA ASN A 138 -11.28 -14.68 -0.95
C ASN A 138 -11.50 -13.16 -1.02
N GLU A 139 -12.66 -12.70 -1.52
CA GLU A 139 -13.00 -11.28 -1.54
C GLU A 139 -12.96 -10.65 -0.13
N ILE A 140 -13.57 -11.35 0.85
CA ILE A 140 -13.55 -10.90 2.25
C ILE A 140 -12.13 -10.86 2.82
N LEU A 141 -11.28 -11.85 2.48
CA LEU A 141 -9.89 -11.89 2.93
C LEU A 141 -9.06 -10.78 2.30
N GLU A 142 -9.20 -10.54 1.00
CA GLU A 142 -8.52 -9.44 0.29
C GLU A 142 -8.89 -8.08 0.90
N GLN A 143 -10.18 -7.85 1.14
CA GLN A 143 -10.63 -6.63 1.80
C GLN A 143 -10.01 -6.47 3.20
N LYS A 144 -10.01 -7.53 4.02
CA LYS A 144 -9.41 -7.50 5.37
C LYS A 144 -7.90 -7.28 5.33
N VAL A 145 -7.20 -7.88 4.36
CA VAL A 145 -5.75 -7.64 4.16
C VAL A 145 -5.50 -6.18 3.84
N GLN A 146 -6.28 -5.60 2.92
CA GLN A 146 -6.17 -4.20 2.54
C GLN A 146 -6.44 -3.27 3.72
N GLU A 147 -7.52 -3.51 4.47
CA GLU A 147 -7.87 -2.72 5.66
C GLU A 147 -6.76 -2.78 6.72
N ARG A 148 -6.27 -3.98 7.03
CA ARG A 148 -5.21 -4.16 8.03
C ARG A 148 -3.88 -3.56 7.60
N THR A 149 -3.52 -3.69 6.31
CA THR A 149 -2.30 -3.09 5.77
C THR A 149 -2.36 -1.56 5.84
N SER A 150 -3.50 -0.97 5.48
CA SER A 150 -3.71 0.47 5.58
C SER A 150 -3.64 0.97 7.03
N ALA A 151 -4.30 0.27 7.97
CA ALA A 151 -4.26 0.60 9.39
C ALA A 151 -2.85 0.48 9.98
N LEU A 152 -2.10 -0.56 9.61
CA LEU A 152 -0.72 -0.75 10.05
C LEU A 152 0.19 0.36 9.53
N ASN A 153 0.06 0.73 8.25
CA ASN A 153 0.84 1.82 7.66
C ASN A 153 0.52 3.16 8.32
N ALA A 154 -0.77 3.46 8.57
CA ALA A 154 -1.16 4.66 9.29
C ALA A 154 -0.58 4.70 10.72
N SER A 155 -0.61 3.58 11.44
CA SER A 155 -0.02 3.48 12.78
C SER A 155 1.50 3.66 12.77
N ARG A 156 2.20 3.06 11.78
CA ARG A 156 3.65 3.24 11.61
C ARG A 156 4.00 4.70 11.36
N LEU A 157 3.26 5.38 10.49
CA LEU A 157 3.45 6.80 10.20
C LEU A 157 3.23 7.65 11.44
N ASP A 158 2.14 7.43 12.18
CA ASP A 158 1.86 8.15 13.43
C ASP A 158 3.00 8.02 14.45
N LEU A 159 3.56 6.82 14.61
CA LEU A 159 4.71 6.59 15.49
C LEU A 159 5.97 7.35 15.03
N ILE A 160 6.28 7.33 13.74
CA ILE A 160 7.44 8.04 13.17
C ILE A 160 7.29 9.55 13.42
N TRP A 161 6.12 10.11 13.12
CA TRP A 161 5.84 11.54 13.33
C TRP A 161 5.90 11.93 14.81
N ARG A 162 5.41 11.10 15.72
CA ARG A 162 5.52 11.34 17.17
C ARG A 162 6.97 11.33 17.64
N LEU A 163 7.79 10.38 17.16
CA LEU A 163 9.22 10.32 17.48
C LEU A 163 9.96 11.55 16.96
N ALA A 164 9.73 11.96 15.72
CA ALA A 164 10.29 13.18 15.14
C ALA A 164 9.89 14.41 15.96
N LYS A 165 8.60 14.52 16.32
CA LYS A 165 8.09 15.63 17.12
C LYS A 165 8.70 15.70 18.53
N ILE A 166 8.98 14.57 19.17
CA ILE A 166 9.64 14.53 20.48
C ILE A 166 11.06 15.09 20.38
N ALA A 167 11.79 14.80 19.31
CA ALA A 167 13.13 15.33 19.10
C ALA A 167 13.12 16.85 18.88
N GLU A 168 12.17 17.33 18.06
CA GLU A 168 12.01 18.75 17.73
C GLU A 168 11.49 19.57 18.93
N PHE A 169 10.60 19.01 19.75
CA PHE A 169 10.02 19.70 20.91
C PHE A 169 11.05 20.20 21.93
N ARG A 170 12.26 19.62 21.94
CA ARG A 170 13.37 20.08 22.79
C ARG A 170 14.11 21.30 22.24
N ASP A 171 14.06 21.55 20.94
CA ASP A 171 14.85 22.58 20.27
C ASP A 171 13.99 23.74 19.73
N GLU A 172 12.82 23.45 19.21
CA GLU A 172 11.93 24.44 18.57
C GLU A 172 10.48 24.30 19.08
N ASP A 173 9.83 25.43 19.36
CA ASP A 173 8.46 25.51 19.88
C ASP A 173 7.36 25.12 18.85
N THR A 174 7.70 24.82 17.60
CA THR A 174 6.72 24.72 16.51
C THR A 174 6.83 23.40 15.73
N GLY A 175 5.93 22.44 16.01
CA GLY A 175 5.93 21.11 15.41
C GLY A 175 5.60 21.01 13.91
N ASN A 176 5.55 22.12 13.16
CA ASN A 176 5.26 22.12 11.73
C ASN A 176 6.52 22.06 10.84
N HIS A 177 7.70 22.33 11.39
CA HIS A 177 8.96 22.23 10.66
C HIS A 177 9.16 20.84 10.05
N ILE A 178 9.01 19.78 10.83
CA ILE A 178 9.17 18.40 10.35
C ILE A 178 8.18 18.06 9.21
N LEU A 179 6.93 18.59 9.27
CA LEU A 179 5.94 18.41 8.21
C LEU A 179 6.36 19.15 6.93
N ARG A 180 6.92 20.37 7.08
CA ARG A 180 7.38 21.15 5.94
C ARG A 180 8.61 20.50 5.30
N VAL A 181 9.63 20.14 6.09
CA VAL A 181 10.83 19.46 5.58
C VAL A 181 10.48 18.15 4.87
N GLY A 182 9.59 17.33 5.44
CA GLY A 182 9.08 16.13 4.79
C GLY A 182 8.42 16.42 3.44
N SER A 183 7.49 17.38 3.44
CA SER A 183 6.76 17.76 2.22
C SER A 183 7.67 18.36 1.15
N PHE A 184 8.65 19.19 1.53
CA PHE A 184 9.62 19.76 0.62
C PHE A 184 10.52 18.69 0.01
N SER A 185 11.03 17.77 0.83
CA SER A 185 11.86 16.65 0.37
C SER A 185 11.13 15.78 -0.66
N ARG A 186 9.85 15.52 -0.46
CA ARG A 186 9.02 14.83 -1.43
C ARG A 186 8.92 15.58 -2.75
N VAL A 187 8.59 16.88 -2.70
CA VAL A 187 8.45 17.72 -3.91
C VAL A 187 9.75 17.77 -4.70
N LEU A 188 10.89 17.90 -4.02
CA LEU A 188 12.21 17.89 -4.65
C LEU A 188 12.52 16.55 -5.30
N ALA A 189 12.21 15.43 -4.63
CA ALA A 189 12.38 14.09 -5.16
C ALA A 189 11.54 13.86 -6.44
N GLU A 190 10.28 14.29 -6.42
CA GLU A 190 9.39 14.24 -7.60
C GLU A 190 9.95 15.09 -8.76
N ALA A 191 10.43 16.30 -8.48
CA ALA A 191 11.01 17.21 -9.48
C ALA A 191 12.31 16.67 -10.10
N MET A 192 13.07 15.84 -9.34
CA MET A 192 14.23 15.11 -9.83
C MET A 192 13.87 13.82 -10.58
N GLY A 193 12.59 13.48 -10.71
CA GLY A 193 12.14 12.27 -11.41
C GLY A 193 12.32 10.96 -10.63
N LEU A 194 12.46 11.02 -9.31
CA LEU A 194 12.48 9.81 -8.48
C LEU A 194 11.10 9.13 -8.48
N SER A 195 11.07 7.81 -8.27
CA SER A 195 9.81 7.06 -8.18
C SER A 195 8.92 7.56 -7.04
N CYS A 196 7.59 7.40 -7.18
CA CYS A 196 6.63 7.76 -6.13
C CYS A 196 6.98 7.12 -4.79
N ASP A 197 7.35 5.83 -4.79
CA ASP A 197 7.75 5.12 -3.57
C ASP A 197 8.96 5.78 -2.88
N ARG A 198 9.95 6.22 -3.66
CA ARG A 198 11.15 6.86 -3.11
C ARG A 198 10.85 8.26 -2.60
N ALA A 199 9.99 9.02 -3.28
CA ALA A 199 9.53 10.32 -2.83
C ALA A 199 8.69 10.21 -1.53
N ASP A 200 7.83 9.18 -1.43
CA ASP A 200 7.06 8.89 -0.22
C ASP A 200 7.96 8.45 0.95
N MET A 201 8.99 7.65 0.67
CA MET A 201 9.98 7.29 1.68
C MET A 201 10.72 8.54 2.21
N LEU A 202 11.10 9.48 1.36
CA LEU A 202 11.71 10.75 1.77
C LEU A 202 10.77 11.58 2.63
N PHE A 203 9.48 11.68 2.25
CA PHE A 203 8.45 12.34 3.06
C PHE A 203 8.39 11.80 4.48
N ILE A 204 8.49 10.47 4.63
CA ILE A 204 8.36 9.78 5.92
C ILE A 204 9.65 9.87 6.74
N THR A 205 10.83 9.84 6.10
CA THR A 205 12.11 9.66 6.79
C THR A 205 12.83 10.96 7.08
N SER A 206 12.66 12.01 6.23
CA SER A 206 13.30 13.31 6.45
C SER A 206 12.92 14.00 7.77
N PRO A 207 11.71 13.83 8.36
CA PRO A 207 11.40 14.32 9.70
C PRO A 207 12.33 13.82 10.81
N LEU A 208 13.01 12.71 10.59
CA LEU A 208 13.91 12.09 11.57
C LEU A 208 15.36 12.57 11.47
N HIS A 209 15.68 13.55 10.59
CA HIS A 209 17.05 14.01 10.37
C HIS A 209 17.73 14.46 11.66
N ASP A 210 17.00 15.10 12.55
CA ASP A 210 17.46 15.68 13.81
C ASP A 210 17.15 14.82 15.06
N ILE A 211 16.70 13.57 14.92
CA ILE A 211 16.35 12.69 16.06
C ILE A 211 17.48 12.56 17.08
N GLY A 212 18.73 12.68 16.64
CA GLY A 212 19.91 12.60 17.50
C GLY A 212 20.08 13.78 18.46
N LYS A 213 19.38 14.88 18.28
CA LYS A 213 19.36 16.00 19.24
C LYS A 213 18.89 15.57 20.62
N ILE A 214 18.15 14.46 20.72
CA ILE A 214 17.74 13.89 22.01
C ILE A 214 18.95 13.53 22.90
N GLY A 215 20.09 13.21 22.31
CA GLY A 215 21.33 12.89 23.03
C GLY A 215 22.21 14.13 23.35
N ILE A 216 21.83 15.34 22.92
CA ILE A 216 22.60 16.55 23.18
C ILE A 216 22.19 17.15 24.52
N PRO A 217 23.14 17.52 25.42
CA PRO A 217 22.81 18.14 26.71
C PRO A 217 22.09 19.50 26.55
N ASP A 218 21.08 19.79 27.36
CA ASP A 218 20.28 21.01 27.32
C ASP A 218 21.10 22.29 27.40
N LYS A 219 22.17 22.28 28.20
CA LYS A 219 23.11 23.40 28.32
C LYS A 219 23.79 23.79 27.00
N ILE A 220 23.81 22.87 26.00
CA ILE A 220 24.36 23.13 24.67
C ILE A 220 23.19 23.40 23.70
N LEU A 221 22.18 22.54 23.69
CA LEU A 221 21.05 22.62 22.77
C LEU A 221 20.27 23.94 22.94
N LEU A 222 19.97 24.32 24.18
CA LEU A 222 19.13 25.46 24.52
C LEU A 222 19.97 26.72 24.89
N LYS A 223 21.27 26.71 24.59
CA LYS A 223 22.17 27.83 24.94
C LYS A 223 21.77 29.13 24.22
N PRO A 224 21.43 30.18 24.97
CA PRO A 224 21.19 31.49 24.36
C PRO A 224 22.50 32.08 23.84
N GLY A 225 22.71 32.08 22.53
CA GLY A 225 23.87 32.68 21.87
C GLY A 225 24.79 31.68 21.16
N LYS A 226 25.97 32.11 20.77
CA LYS A 226 26.91 31.29 19.98
C LYS A 226 27.55 30.20 20.81
N LEU A 227 27.66 29.00 20.24
CA LEU A 227 28.39 27.87 20.80
C LEU A 227 29.90 28.12 20.71
N ASN A 228 30.63 27.75 21.74
CA ASN A 228 32.08 27.69 21.67
C ASN A 228 32.56 26.48 20.86
N PRO A 229 33.87 26.33 20.50
CA PRO A 229 34.36 25.23 19.70
C PRO A 229 34.08 23.86 20.27
N GLN A 230 34.14 23.66 21.59
CA GLN A 230 33.89 22.41 22.27
C GLN A 230 32.37 22.05 22.24
N GLU A 231 31.53 23.04 22.54
CA GLU A 231 30.07 22.91 22.46
C GLU A 231 29.61 22.60 21.03
N TRP A 232 30.24 23.28 20.03
CA TRP A 232 29.96 23.02 18.63
C TRP A 232 30.34 21.57 18.21
N THR A 233 31.49 21.08 18.74
CA THR A 233 31.88 19.68 18.52
C THR A 233 30.88 18.71 19.11
N ALA A 234 30.35 19.01 20.30
CA ALA A 234 29.32 18.19 20.91
C ALA A 234 27.96 18.28 20.14
N MET A 235 27.57 19.48 19.68
CA MET A 235 26.35 19.66 18.86
C MET A 235 26.41 18.83 17.59
N LYS A 236 27.53 18.79 16.88
CA LYS A 236 27.70 17.98 15.65
C LYS A 236 27.51 16.49 15.86
N GLN A 237 27.58 16.00 17.09
CA GLN A 237 27.37 14.57 17.40
C GLN A 237 25.92 14.12 17.18
N HIS A 238 24.93 15.04 17.08
CA HIS A 238 23.55 14.64 16.81
C HIS A 238 23.41 13.84 15.52
N CYS A 239 24.21 14.10 14.48
CA CYS A 239 24.20 13.33 13.25
C CYS A 239 24.55 11.86 13.50
N ALA A 240 25.63 11.60 14.23
CA ALA A 240 26.07 10.25 14.55
C ALA A 240 25.12 9.55 15.52
N LEU A 241 24.63 10.26 16.54
CA LEU A 241 23.66 9.75 17.50
C LEU A 241 22.33 9.40 16.80
N GLY A 242 21.83 10.27 15.91
CA GLY A 242 20.63 10.01 15.14
C GLY A 242 20.76 8.77 14.27
N ALA A 243 21.88 8.65 13.56
CA ALA A 243 22.16 7.46 12.77
C ALA A 243 22.23 6.19 13.64
N GLN A 244 22.81 6.29 14.84
CA GLN A 244 22.88 5.16 15.78
C GLN A 244 21.50 4.75 16.32
N ILE A 245 20.65 5.70 16.68
CA ILE A 245 19.28 5.46 17.16
C ILE A 245 18.48 4.74 16.08
N LEU A 246 18.65 5.11 14.81
CA LEU A 246 17.86 4.59 13.68
C LEU A 246 18.41 3.30 13.09
N ARG A 247 19.68 2.92 13.41
CA ARG A 247 20.23 1.63 13.02
C ARG A 247 19.71 0.54 13.92
N HIS A 248 19.41 -0.59 13.31
CA HIS A 248 19.08 -1.81 14.04
C HIS A 248 20.35 -2.47 14.55
N ASP A 249 21.01 -1.90 15.54
CA ASP A 249 22.10 -2.59 16.24
C ASP A 249 21.48 -3.52 17.29
N ALA A 250 21.66 -4.82 17.08
CA ALA A 250 21.07 -5.92 17.89
C ALA A 250 21.45 -5.90 19.40
N TRP A 251 22.31 -4.97 19.83
CA TRP A 251 22.78 -4.87 21.20
C TRP A 251 21.88 -4.06 22.16
N LEU A 252 20.83 -3.40 21.64
CA LEU A 252 19.86 -2.67 22.48
C LEU A 252 18.96 -3.57 23.32
N LEU A 253 18.85 -4.86 22.96
CA LEU A 253 18.06 -5.82 23.71
C LEU A 253 18.96 -6.96 24.20
N PRO A 254 18.81 -7.40 25.47
CA PRO A 254 19.52 -8.58 25.97
C PRO A 254 19.26 -9.79 25.06
N PRO A 255 20.27 -10.65 24.80
CA PRO A 255 20.10 -11.83 23.95
C PRO A 255 18.94 -12.75 24.36
N SER A 256 18.63 -12.82 25.67
CA SER A 256 17.46 -13.54 26.19
C SER A 256 16.12 -12.99 25.69
N LEU A 257 15.96 -11.65 25.65
CA LEU A 257 14.76 -11.00 25.14
C LEU A 257 14.64 -11.16 23.62
N VAL A 258 15.75 -11.13 22.90
CA VAL A 258 15.77 -11.39 21.44
C VAL A 258 15.33 -12.80 21.12
N ALA A 259 15.73 -13.80 21.92
CA ALA A 259 15.31 -15.19 21.77
C ALA A 259 13.80 -15.38 22.01
N ASP A 260 13.25 -14.72 23.03
CA ASP A 260 11.81 -14.76 23.34
C ASP A 260 10.96 -14.06 22.28
N MET A 261 11.51 -13.01 21.63
CA MET A 261 10.85 -12.28 20.55
C MET A 261 10.95 -12.98 19.18
N GLN A 262 11.83 -13.97 19.01
CA GLN A 262 11.94 -14.74 17.75
C GLN A 262 10.64 -15.45 17.37
N GLY A 263 9.81 -15.81 18.33
CA GLY A 263 8.45 -16.33 18.08
C GLY A 263 7.45 -15.28 17.54
N LEU A 264 7.72 -13.99 17.72
CA LEU A 264 6.94 -12.87 17.19
C LEU A 264 7.50 -12.36 15.84
N ARG A 265 8.70 -12.81 15.49
CA ARG A 265 9.39 -12.47 14.23
C ARG A 265 9.09 -13.54 13.20
N SER A 266 8.09 -13.33 12.37
CA SER A 266 7.87 -14.20 11.20
C SER A 266 8.81 -13.80 10.07
N GLY A 267 9.92 -14.54 9.92
CA GLY A 267 10.46 -15.01 8.66
C GLY A 267 11.02 -14.05 7.62
N ALA A 268 11.09 -12.73 7.85
CA ALA A 268 11.82 -11.82 6.98
C ALA A 268 13.13 -11.40 7.68
N ASP A 269 14.20 -11.32 6.91
CA ASP A 269 15.50 -10.83 7.36
C ASP A 269 15.35 -9.35 7.76
N GLU A 270 14.91 -9.10 9.03
CA GLU A 270 14.51 -7.78 9.57
C GLU A 270 15.70 -6.83 9.78
N THR A 271 16.90 -7.24 9.39
CA THR A 271 18.12 -6.44 9.52
C THR A 271 18.17 -5.27 8.52
N ASP A 272 17.32 -5.25 7.50
CA ASP A 272 17.34 -4.23 6.45
C ASP A 272 15.96 -3.59 6.20
N ASN A 273 15.46 -2.82 7.19
CA ASN A 273 14.27 -1.99 6.96
C ASN A 273 14.65 -0.76 6.10
N PRO A 274 14.16 -0.65 4.85
CA PRO A 274 14.56 0.43 3.94
C PRO A 274 14.26 1.83 4.49
N LEU A 275 13.16 2.00 5.27
CA LEU A 275 12.81 3.27 5.90
C LEU A 275 13.85 3.67 6.96
N LEU A 276 14.21 2.77 7.86
CA LEU A 276 15.19 3.05 8.91
C LEU A 276 16.59 3.27 8.33
N ARG A 277 16.94 2.54 7.27
CA ARG A 277 18.20 2.74 6.55
C ARG A 277 18.26 4.12 5.92
N MET A 278 17.24 4.55 5.20
CA MET A 278 17.16 5.89 4.61
C MET A 278 17.18 6.96 5.69
N ALA A 279 16.39 6.83 6.76
CA ALA A 279 16.38 7.78 7.87
C ALA A 279 17.74 7.88 8.57
N SER A 280 18.43 6.75 8.80
CA SER A 280 19.78 6.74 9.35
C SER A 280 20.80 7.44 8.45
N THR A 281 20.69 7.24 7.13
CA THR A 281 21.54 7.89 6.14
C THR A 281 21.32 9.39 6.14
N ILE A 282 20.07 9.84 6.16
CA ILE A 282 19.70 11.26 6.25
C ILE A 282 20.22 11.85 7.56
N ALA A 283 19.94 11.24 8.70
CA ALA A 283 20.38 11.74 10.00
C ALA A 283 21.92 11.90 10.07
N LEU A 284 22.65 10.95 9.45
CA LEU A 284 24.12 11.01 9.44
C LEU A 284 24.66 12.13 8.55
N ALA A 285 24.03 12.41 7.38
CA ALA A 285 24.71 13.13 6.31
C ALA A 285 24.00 14.44 5.86
N HIS A 286 22.88 14.84 6.47
CA HIS A 286 22.15 16.06 6.06
C HIS A 286 22.90 17.37 6.30
N HIS A 287 23.98 17.36 7.10
CA HIS A 287 24.90 18.49 7.31
C HIS A 287 26.21 18.34 6.55
N GLU A 288 26.36 17.36 5.68
CA GLU A 288 27.46 17.35 4.72
C GLU A 288 27.23 18.42 3.67
N TRP A 289 28.30 19.06 3.22
CA TRP A 289 28.25 20.11 2.25
C TRP A 289 28.87 19.64 0.92
N TRP A 290 28.32 20.09 -0.16
CA TRP A 290 28.75 19.67 -1.50
C TRP A 290 30.26 19.84 -1.74
N ASP A 291 30.87 20.89 -1.17
CA ASP A 291 32.30 21.17 -1.27
C ASP A 291 33.19 20.37 -0.29
N GLY A 292 32.59 19.52 0.55
CA GLY A 292 33.31 18.71 1.55
C GLY A 292 33.66 19.43 2.85
N THR A 293 33.22 20.66 3.05
CA THR A 293 33.48 21.43 4.30
C THR A 293 32.42 21.16 5.38
N GLY A 294 31.44 20.30 5.10
CA GLY A 294 30.39 19.88 6.02
C GLY A 294 30.85 18.91 7.11
N TYR A 295 29.91 18.30 7.80
CA TYR A 295 30.14 17.32 8.87
C TYR A 295 29.08 16.24 8.86
N PRO A 296 29.31 15.07 9.49
CA PRO A 296 30.41 14.68 10.38
C PRO A 296 31.62 14.06 9.66
N LYS A 297 31.48 13.62 8.41
CA LYS A 297 32.53 12.87 7.69
C LYS A 297 33.31 13.72 6.69
N GLY A 298 32.83 14.91 6.32
CA GLY A 298 33.42 15.75 5.28
C GLY A 298 33.26 15.12 3.88
N LEU A 299 32.14 14.47 3.60
CA LEU A 299 31.82 13.93 2.29
C LEU A 299 31.62 15.09 1.30
N SER A 300 32.03 14.91 0.03
CA SER A 300 31.86 15.88 -1.02
C SER A 300 31.18 15.33 -2.27
N GLY A 301 30.47 16.19 -2.99
CA GLY A 301 29.82 15.84 -4.24
C GLY A 301 28.87 14.64 -4.10
N GLU A 302 28.92 13.74 -5.06
CA GLU A 302 28.06 12.55 -5.11
C GLU A 302 28.39 11.49 -4.04
N ALA A 303 29.51 11.62 -3.30
CA ALA A 303 29.77 10.79 -2.14
C ALA A 303 28.77 11.05 -1.00
N ILE A 304 28.09 12.20 -1.01
CA ILE A 304 26.95 12.48 -0.12
C ILE A 304 25.73 11.75 -0.68
N PRO A 305 25.03 10.91 0.11
CA PRO A 305 23.82 10.24 -0.33
C PRO A 305 22.77 11.23 -0.83
N LEU A 306 22.09 10.91 -1.93
CA LEU A 306 21.13 11.79 -2.58
C LEU A 306 20.02 12.25 -1.62
N GLU A 307 19.54 11.33 -0.78
CA GLU A 307 18.51 11.61 0.22
C GLU A 307 18.95 12.72 1.19
N ALA A 308 20.20 12.69 1.60
CA ALA A 308 20.78 13.71 2.49
C ALA A 308 20.95 15.06 1.77
N ARG A 309 21.37 15.05 0.49
CA ARG A 309 21.46 16.27 -0.33
C ARG A 309 20.11 16.96 -0.50
N ILE A 310 19.04 16.17 -0.72
CA ILE A 310 17.67 16.68 -0.84
C ILE A 310 17.22 17.30 0.49
N VAL A 311 17.42 16.59 1.61
CA VAL A 311 17.01 17.07 2.93
C VAL A 311 17.78 18.32 3.34
N ALA A 312 19.07 18.43 3.02
CA ALA A 312 19.86 19.61 3.30
C ALA A 312 19.27 20.89 2.65
N VAL A 313 18.79 20.80 1.40
CA VAL A 313 18.11 21.91 0.72
C VAL A 313 16.78 22.23 1.40
N ALA A 314 15.98 21.21 1.70
CA ALA A 314 14.67 21.35 2.32
C ALA A 314 14.74 21.98 3.73
N ASP A 315 15.67 21.49 4.55
CA ASP A 315 15.88 21.97 5.91
C ASP A 315 16.36 23.43 5.94
N VAL A 316 17.41 23.77 5.17
CA VAL A 316 17.89 25.15 5.11
C VAL A 316 16.83 26.11 4.58
N TYR A 317 16.06 25.70 3.57
CA TYR A 317 14.95 26.51 3.06
C TYR A 317 13.92 26.82 4.15
N ASP A 318 13.50 25.80 4.91
CA ASP A 318 12.56 26.00 6.03
C ASP A 318 13.17 26.87 7.13
N ALA A 319 14.41 26.58 7.54
CA ALA A 319 15.11 27.30 8.59
C ALA A 319 15.32 28.81 8.27
N LEU A 320 15.43 29.19 6.99
CA LEU A 320 15.55 30.59 6.59
C LEU A 320 14.25 31.37 6.77
N PHE A 321 13.08 30.73 6.69
CA PHE A 321 11.77 31.35 6.93
C PHE A 321 11.32 31.27 8.38
N SER A 322 11.87 30.35 9.16
CA SER A 322 11.46 30.17 10.56
C SER A 322 11.87 31.37 11.41
N VAL A 323 10.89 31.86 12.20
CA VAL A 323 11.15 32.88 13.24
C VAL A 323 11.82 32.16 14.40
N ARG A 324 13.01 32.53 14.77
CA ARG A 324 13.71 32.04 15.98
C ARG A 324 13.87 33.18 16.98
N PRO A 325 14.02 32.90 18.30
CA PRO A 325 14.12 33.96 19.32
C PRO A 325 15.09 35.08 19.00
N TYR A 326 16.03 34.84 18.08
CA TYR A 326 17.08 35.78 17.68
C TYR A 326 17.06 36.13 16.19
N LYS A 327 16.01 35.71 15.42
CA LYS A 327 15.98 35.89 13.96
C LYS A 327 14.55 36.20 13.48
N VAL A 328 14.38 37.32 12.84
CA VAL A 328 13.16 37.70 12.12
C VAL A 328 13.10 36.90 10.82
N ALA A 329 11.89 36.46 10.40
CA ALA A 329 11.68 35.83 9.11
C ALA A 329 12.21 36.70 7.97
N LEU A 330 12.98 36.11 7.06
CA LEU A 330 13.53 36.83 5.92
C LEU A 330 12.50 36.94 4.80
N PRO A 331 12.50 38.05 4.03
CA PRO A 331 11.70 38.13 2.81
C PRO A 331 12.09 37.02 1.82
N GLU A 332 11.11 36.52 1.05
CA GLU A 332 11.33 35.41 0.12
C GLU A 332 12.45 35.66 -0.88
N GLU A 333 12.52 36.85 -1.46
CA GLU A 333 13.60 37.24 -2.38
C GLU A 333 15.00 37.10 -1.73
N MET A 334 15.11 37.46 -0.46
CA MET A 334 16.37 37.33 0.29
C MET A 334 16.73 35.89 0.57
N VAL A 335 15.72 35.05 0.92
CA VAL A 335 15.91 33.61 1.11
C VAL A 335 16.43 32.96 -0.16
N LEU A 336 15.78 33.22 -1.30
CA LEU A 336 16.18 32.68 -2.60
C LEU A 336 17.58 33.14 -3.00
N ALA A 337 17.93 34.39 -2.74
CA ALA A 337 19.28 34.91 -2.99
C ALA A 337 20.35 34.19 -2.13
N ILE A 338 20.05 33.93 -0.84
CA ILE A 338 20.94 33.19 0.07
C ILE A 338 21.10 31.74 -0.41
N MET A 339 20.00 31.08 -0.77
CA MET A 339 20.03 29.71 -1.27
C MET A 339 20.91 29.63 -2.53
N LYS A 340 20.74 30.53 -3.49
CA LYS A 340 21.53 30.60 -4.72
C LYS A 340 23.03 30.76 -4.48
N GLN A 341 23.45 31.60 -3.52
CA GLN A 341 24.85 31.78 -3.18
C GLN A 341 25.51 30.54 -2.57
N LYS A 342 24.72 29.58 -2.11
CA LYS A 342 25.18 28.33 -1.48
C LYS A 342 25.29 27.17 -2.45
N VAL A 343 24.90 27.31 -3.71
CA VAL A 343 25.05 26.28 -4.76
C VAL A 343 26.53 25.97 -4.97
N GLU A 344 26.89 24.74 -5.25
CA GLU A 344 28.25 24.20 -5.38
C GLU A 344 29.11 24.26 -4.09
N LYS A 345 28.68 24.96 -3.05
CA LYS A 345 29.31 24.97 -1.74
C LYS A 345 28.60 24.07 -0.76
N HIS A 346 27.38 24.43 -0.43
CA HIS A 346 26.52 23.67 0.49
C HIS A 346 25.61 22.69 -0.27
N PHE A 347 25.00 23.17 -1.36
CA PHE A 347 23.99 22.45 -2.09
C PHE A 347 24.51 21.80 -3.37
N ASP A 348 24.03 20.62 -3.64
CA ASP A 348 24.12 19.94 -4.92
C ASP A 348 23.43 20.78 -6.01
N PRO A 349 24.12 21.10 -7.12
CA PRO A 349 23.53 21.86 -8.22
C PRO A 349 22.27 21.23 -8.83
N GLU A 350 22.20 19.89 -8.95
CA GLU A 350 21.03 19.21 -9.51
C GLU A 350 19.82 19.29 -8.57
N VAL A 351 20.04 19.10 -7.28
CA VAL A 351 18.97 19.26 -6.27
C VAL A 351 18.51 20.71 -6.22
N TYR A 352 19.44 21.67 -6.35
CA TYR A 352 19.07 23.08 -6.38
C TYR A 352 18.28 23.45 -7.65
N GLU A 353 18.59 22.89 -8.81
CA GLU A 353 17.80 23.08 -10.03
C GLU A 353 16.36 22.56 -9.85
N ALA A 354 16.20 21.40 -9.22
CA ALA A 354 14.88 20.87 -8.86
C ALA A 354 14.14 21.78 -7.87
N PHE A 355 14.86 22.39 -6.93
CA PHE A 355 14.32 23.38 -6.00
C PHE A 355 13.82 24.61 -6.74
N GLU A 356 14.61 25.22 -7.65
CA GLU A 356 14.18 26.39 -8.44
C GLU A 356 12.92 26.11 -9.24
N LYS A 357 12.80 24.94 -9.86
CA LYS A 357 11.62 24.50 -10.60
C LYS A 357 10.37 24.29 -9.71
N SER A 358 10.58 24.13 -8.41
CA SER A 358 9.52 23.74 -7.46
C SER A 358 9.08 24.88 -6.52
N ILE A 359 9.63 26.09 -6.64
CA ILE A 359 9.43 27.19 -5.69
C ILE A 359 7.95 27.47 -5.41
N GLU A 360 7.10 27.51 -6.45
CA GLU A 360 5.67 27.77 -6.28
C GLU A 360 4.99 26.71 -5.40
N ARG A 361 5.32 25.42 -5.62
CA ARG A 361 4.79 24.31 -4.83
C ARG A 361 5.27 24.36 -3.38
N LEU A 362 6.56 24.66 -3.18
CA LEU A 362 7.17 24.78 -1.85
C LEU A 362 6.57 25.94 -1.07
N THR A 363 6.37 27.09 -1.72
CA THR A 363 5.70 28.26 -1.12
C THR A 363 4.26 27.95 -0.72
N ALA A 364 3.49 27.27 -1.58
CA ALA A 364 2.14 26.84 -1.25
C ALA A 364 2.08 25.93 -0.02
N ILE A 365 3.02 24.98 0.10
CA ILE A 365 3.13 24.09 1.27
C ILE A 365 3.50 24.91 2.52
N ARG A 366 4.46 25.81 2.42
CA ARG A 366 4.90 26.67 3.54
C ARG A 366 3.73 27.50 4.08
N ILE A 367 2.94 28.12 3.20
CA ILE A 367 1.77 28.89 3.60
C ILE A 367 0.72 28.00 4.28
N LYS A 368 0.45 26.82 3.71
CA LYS A 368 -0.54 25.87 4.24
C LYS A 368 -0.15 25.32 5.61
N LEU A 369 1.15 25.09 5.83
CA LEU A 369 1.73 24.55 7.07
C LEU A 369 2.42 25.65 7.90
N ALA A 370 2.00 26.91 7.77
CA ALA A 370 2.50 27.98 8.61
C ALA A 370 2.21 27.71 10.09
N ASP A 371 3.17 28.05 10.94
CA ASP A 371 2.99 27.91 12.38
C ASP A 371 1.91 28.89 12.87
N ARG A 372 1.01 28.41 13.71
CA ARG A 372 0.07 29.30 14.39
C ARG A 372 0.85 30.11 15.42
N ILE A 373 0.93 31.42 15.20
CA ILE A 373 1.46 32.33 16.22
C ILE A 373 0.39 32.39 17.32
N VAL A 374 0.59 31.62 18.40
CA VAL A 374 -0.19 31.79 19.63
C VAL A 374 0.38 33.03 20.31
N PRO A 375 -0.43 34.08 20.53
CA PRO A 375 0.01 35.26 21.26
C PRO A 375 0.55 34.89 22.64
N LYS A 376 1.57 35.60 23.10
CA LYS A 376 2.23 35.32 24.39
C LYS A 376 1.25 35.33 25.56
N ASP A 377 0.19 36.12 25.47
CA ASP A 377 -0.87 36.27 26.50
C ASP A 377 -1.74 35.01 26.72
N GLU A 378 -1.87 34.15 25.68
CA GLU A 378 -2.61 32.87 25.85
C GLU A 378 -1.74 31.72 26.42
N ARG A 379 -0.42 31.87 26.48
CA ARG A 379 0.49 30.88 27.08
C ARG A 379 0.53 31.00 28.61
N ASP A 380 0.41 32.22 29.14
CA ASP A 380 0.44 32.47 30.58
C ASP A 380 -0.87 32.00 31.26
N ASP A 381 -2.01 32.04 30.52
CA ASP A 381 -3.29 31.55 31.04
C ASP A 381 -3.37 30.01 31.15
N LEU A 382 -2.58 29.27 30.38
CA LEU A 382 -2.55 27.80 30.48
C LEU A 382 -1.66 27.29 31.62
N ASP A 383 -0.72 28.10 32.10
CA ASP A 383 0.15 27.73 33.22
C ASP A 383 -0.47 28.07 34.59
N GLU A 384 -1.38 29.07 34.69
CA GLU A 384 -2.04 29.42 35.96
C GLU A 384 -3.14 28.43 36.39
N GLU A 385 -3.82 27.75 35.46
CA GLU A 385 -4.83 26.73 35.80
C GLU A 385 -4.25 25.43 36.37
N ASN A 386 -2.97 25.13 36.13
CA ASN A 386 -2.31 23.89 36.59
C ASN A 386 -1.62 23.99 37.95
N VAL A 387 -1.60 25.17 38.61
CA VAL A 387 -0.93 25.37 39.90
C VAL A 387 -1.87 25.02 41.09
N LEU A 388 -3.18 24.83 40.87
CA LEU A 388 -4.15 24.59 41.94
C LEU A 388 -4.49 23.11 42.22
N HIS A 389 -3.84 22.16 41.55
CA HIS A 389 -4.05 20.72 41.74
C HIS A 389 -2.75 19.90 41.88
N ARG A 390 -1.79 20.40 42.66
CA ARG A 390 -0.71 19.56 43.21
C ARG A 390 -0.64 19.67 44.71
#